data_d1da494a3dc9cb622e5ef265f563ed36
#
_entry.id   d1da494a3dc9cb622e5ef265f563ed36
#
_cell.length_a   1.000
_cell.length_b   1.000
_cell.length_c   1.000
_cell.angle_alpha   90.00
_cell.angle_beta   90.00
_cell.angle_gamma   90.00
#
_symmetry.space_group_name_H-M   'P 1'
#
loop_
_entity.id
_entity.type
_entity.pdbx_description
1 polymer ?
#
loop_
_entity_poly.entity_id
_entity_poly.type
_entity_poly.pdbx_seq_one_letter_code
_entity_poly.pdbx_strand_id
1 'polypeptide(L)'
;MKNEQIFKNPELIPLLIRYVEVNKIVFPIEKVKYLSNEEVVDILKDCTRNQTIYNPNYEMVKSITLLEDNDLKIIYPLIKESMNKVNYDYTKDVNDLVYSVNLRKKGKKYTFEEHLKALIITQLSNHRWGDNNIRENIDTIDNIFHNYNKNYLKLVNPSILVNELKKIHCTNPMINNQMKALSKNIMVLEKIEKDYGSLDNFVNTQSPNDIANMLNDGRYKMIQVGRAFTYDYLKKVGINTCKNSIQLKRLFGSHRLGIVENKNATEQQVLNIIKKIAKINNCEEIVVESILTQFCLLRSANICGECPNCEKCKIRNYCNYNKVY
;
A
#
# COMPACT_ATOMS: atom_id res chain seq x y z
N MET A 1 0.24 40.87 29.41
CA MET A 1 1.40 40.50 28.57
C MET A 1 1.44 38.97 28.55
N LYS A 2 0.91 38.37 27.51
CA LYS A 2 1.03 36.92 27.29
C LYS A 2 2.42 36.69 26.69
N ASN A 3 3.22 35.88 27.36
CA ASN A 3 4.53 35.48 26.91
C ASN A 3 4.49 35.04 25.46
N GLU A 4 5.23 35.72 24.61
CA GLU A 4 5.61 35.24 23.30
C GLU A 4 6.41 33.95 23.50
N GLN A 5 5.75 32.80 23.48
CA GLN A 5 6.44 31.53 23.37
C GLN A 5 6.96 31.44 21.95
N ILE A 6 8.21 31.85 21.80
CA ILE A 6 8.97 31.65 20.57
C ILE A 6 9.00 30.15 20.31
N PHE A 7 8.68 29.75 19.10
CA PHE A 7 8.80 28.37 18.65
C PHE A 7 10.17 27.81 19.05
N LYS A 8 10.18 26.78 19.87
CA LYS A 8 11.44 26.07 20.27
C LYS A 8 12.09 25.36 19.10
N ASN A 9 11.35 25.07 18.03
CA ASN A 9 11.86 24.50 16.80
C ASN A 9 11.42 25.34 15.59
N PRO A 10 12.25 26.30 15.16
CA PRO A 10 11.92 27.18 14.04
C PRO A 10 11.76 26.45 12.69
N GLU A 11 12.24 25.21 12.57
CA GLU A 11 12.09 24.41 11.34
C GLU A 11 10.66 23.91 11.12
N LEU A 12 9.85 23.83 12.18
CA LEU A 12 8.44 23.42 12.06
C LEU A 12 7.55 24.51 11.43
N ILE A 13 7.90 25.78 11.55
CA ILE A 13 7.12 26.89 11.00
C ILE A 13 7.04 26.83 9.48
N PRO A 14 8.14 26.70 8.72
CA PRO A 14 8.10 26.58 7.27
C PRO A 14 7.33 25.33 6.81
N LEU A 15 7.44 24.23 7.52
CA LEU A 15 6.69 23.00 7.23
C LEU A 15 5.19 23.20 7.42
N LEU A 16 4.78 23.85 8.50
CA LEU A 16 3.36 24.14 8.75
C LEU A 16 2.81 25.15 7.72
N ILE A 17 3.54 26.23 7.42
CA ILE A 17 3.15 27.21 6.39
C ILE A 17 2.99 26.48 5.05
N ARG A 18 3.96 25.69 4.64
CA ARG A 18 3.87 24.92 3.41
C ARG A 18 2.71 23.93 3.41
N TYR A 19 2.44 23.30 4.56
CA TYR A 19 1.31 22.40 4.72
C TYR A 19 -0.03 23.12 4.56
N VAL A 20 -0.17 24.27 5.21
CA VAL A 20 -1.35 25.15 5.13
C VAL A 20 -1.57 25.65 3.71
N GLU A 21 -0.52 26.09 3.03
CA GLU A 21 -0.56 26.56 1.64
C GLU A 21 -0.93 25.45 0.65
N VAL A 22 -0.25 24.29 0.75
CA VAL A 22 -0.49 23.14 -0.15
C VAL A 22 -1.90 22.60 0.01
N ASN A 23 -2.43 22.59 1.23
CA ASN A 23 -3.78 22.10 1.49
C ASN A 23 -4.85 23.19 1.40
N LYS A 24 -4.47 24.43 1.05
CA LYS A 24 -5.35 25.61 1.00
C LYS A 24 -6.22 25.74 2.24
N ILE A 25 -5.65 25.42 3.40
CA ILE A 25 -6.33 25.57 4.68
C ILE A 25 -6.49 27.07 4.92
N VAL A 26 -7.71 27.55 5.15
CA VAL A 26 -7.96 28.92 5.57
C VAL A 26 -7.58 29.04 7.05
N PHE A 27 -6.29 28.98 7.29
CA PHE A 27 -5.70 29.26 8.58
C PHE A 27 -5.04 30.63 8.45
N PRO A 28 -5.34 31.59 9.33
CA PRO A 28 -4.64 32.87 9.29
C PRO A 28 -3.18 32.62 9.62
N ILE A 29 -2.34 32.59 8.58
CA ILE A 29 -0.88 32.30 8.66
C ILE A 29 -0.22 33.19 9.72
N GLU A 30 -0.72 34.40 9.89
CA GLU A 30 -0.31 35.33 10.92
C GLU A 30 -0.47 34.78 12.36
N LYS A 31 -1.43 33.88 12.58
CA LYS A 31 -1.65 33.25 13.89
C LYS A 31 -0.69 32.09 14.16
N VAL A 32 -0.06 31.52 13.12
CA VAL A 32 0.92 30.43 13.27
C VAL A 32 2.09 30.86 14.18
N LYS A 33 2.45 32.14 14.10
CA LYS A 33 3.50 32.73 14.94
C LYS A 33 3.20 32.67 16.45
N TYR A 34 1.94 32.47 16.83
CA TYR A 34 1.49 32.47 18.20
C TYR A 34 1.14 31.08 18.73
N LEU A 35 1.27 30.03 17.90
CA LEU A 35 1.03 28.64 18.31
C LEU A 35 2.25 28.08 19.05
N SER A 36 1.99 27.35 20.11
CA SER A 36 3.01 26.54 20.78
C SER A 36 3.45 25.38 19.88
N ASN A 37 4.64 24.83 20.11
CA ASN A 37 5.12 23.64 19.40
C ASN A 37 4.15 22.46 19.55
N GLU A 38 3.47 22.35 20.68
CA GLU A 38 2.49 21.29 20.96
C GLU A 38 1.23 21.48 20.09
N GLU A 39 0.70 22.70 20.00
CA GLU A 39 -0.43 23.01 19.14
C GLU A 39 -0.11 22.78 17.65
N VAL A 40 1.11 23.12 17.20
CA VAL A 40 1.56 22.83 15.84
C VAL A 40 1.66 21.33 15.60
N VAL A 41 2.23 20.58 16.54
CA VAL A 41 2.33 19.12 16.46
C VAL A 41 0.95 18.49 16.49
N ASP A 42 0.03 18.99 17.28
CA ASP A 42 -1.34 18.46 17.37
C ASP A 42 -2.14 18.78 16.11
N ILE A 43 -2.01 19.97 15.53
CA ILE A 43 -2.59 20.32 14.23
C ILE A 43 -2.01 19.40 13.15
N LEU A 44 -0.70 19.18 13.11
CA LEU A 44 -0.07 18.25 12.15
C LEU A 44 -0.51 16.80 12.37
N LYS A 45 -0.67 16.37 13.63
CA LYS A 45 -1.19 15.03 13.96
C LYS A 45 -2.65 14.87 13.59
N ASP A 46 -3.48 15.87 13.82
CA ASP A 46 -4.89 15.85 13.45
C ASP A 46 -5.06 15.89 11.93
N CYS A 47 -4.26 16.67 11.25
CA CYS A 47 -4.21 16.68 9.79
C CYS A 47 -3.75 15.34 9.22
N THR A 48 -2.77 14.66 9.86
CA THR A 48 -2.27 13.36 9.43
C THR A 48 -3.14 12.19 9.87
N ARG A 49 -3.70 12.20 11.09
CA ARG A 49 -4.56 11.13 11.62
C ARG A 49 -5.95 11.12 11.03
N ASN A 50 -6.58 12.30 10.96
CA ASN A 50 -7.97 12.40 10.56
C ASN A 50 -8.15 12.70 9.09
N GLN A 51 -7.05 13.05 8.38
CA GLN A 51 -7.12 13.61 7.02
C GLN A 51 -8.16 14.74 6.93
N THR A 52 -8.44 15.36 8.06
CA THR A 52 -9.32 16.50 8.17
C THR A 52 -8.48 17.72 7.89
N ILE A 53 -8.54 18.15 6.66
CA ILE A 53 -8.19 19.51 6.33
C ILE A 53 -9.25 20.34 7.03
N TYR A 54 -8.84 21.13 8.01
CA TYR A 54 -9.75 22.09 8.63
C TYR A 54 -10.05 23.16 7.58
N ASN A 55 -11.16 22.99 6.88
CA ASN A 55 -11.69 23.98 5.98
C ASN A 55 -13.05 24.44 6.54
N PRO A 56 -13.15 25.67 7.05
CA PRO A 56 -14.41 26.20 7.53
C PRO A 56 -15.49 26.25 6.44
N ASN A 57 -15.12 26.23 5.16
CA ASN A 57 -16.06 26.19 4.04
C ASN A 57 -16.47 24.75 3.69
N TYR A 58 -15.91 23.72 4.33
CA TYR A 58 -16.22 22.33 4.01
C TYR A 58 -17.69 21.97 4.31
N GLU A 59 -18.28 22.53 5.37
CA GLU A 59 -19.69 22.36 5.68
C GLU A 59 -20.64 23.03 4.64
N MET A 60 -20.11 23.93 3.81
CA MET A 60 -20.88 24.59 2.74
C MET A 60 -20.93 23.78 1.45
N VAL A 61 -20.13 22.71 1.31
CA VAL A 61 -20.20 21.83 0.13
C VAL A 61 -21.38 20.87 0.28
N LYS A 62 -22.57 21.38 0.04
CA LYS A 62 -23.83 20.60 0.11
C LYS A 62 -24.01 19.59 -1.03
N SER A 63 -23.12 19.51 -2.02
CA SER A 63 -23.22 18.56 -3.12
C SER A 63 -21.90 17.88 -3.41
N ILE A 64 -21.63 16.79 -2.68
CA ILE A 64 -20.62 15.82 -3.09
C ILE A 64 -21.11 15.22 -4.41
N THR A 65 -20.35 15.43 -5.48
CA THR A 65 -20.64 14.77 -6.74
C THR A 65 -20.16 13.32 -6.63
N LEU A 66 -21.07 12.36 -6.76
CA LEU A 66 -20.72 10.95 -6.88
C LEU A 66 -20.38 10.67 -8.34
N LEU A 67 -19.28 9.95 -8.56
CA LEU A 67 -18.87 9.52 -9.89
C LEU A 67 -19.65 8.29 -10.34
N GLU A 68 -20.04 8.31 -11.61
CA GLU A 68 -20.73 7.21 -12.27
C GLU A 68 -19.73 6.27 -13.00
N ASP A 69 -20.26 5.18 -13.54
CA ASP A 69 -19.46 4.17 -14.25
C ASP A 69 -18.75 4.72 -15.50
N ASN A 70 -19.41 5.62 -16.21
CA ASN A 70 -18.84 6.27 -17.39
C ASN A 70 -17.63 7.14 -17.02
N ASP A 71 -17.65 7.76 -15.86
CA ASP A 71 -16.55 8.57 -15.38
C ASP A 71 -15.30 7.70 -15.11
N LEU A 72 -15.49 6.49 -14.59
CA LEU A 72 -14.38 5.56 -14.30
C LEU A 72 -13.61 5.13 -15.56
N LYS A 73 -14.30 5.08 -16.71
CA LYS A 73 -13.69 4.80 -18.01
C LYS A 73 -12.75 5.91 -18.45
N ILE A 74 -13.07 7.15 -18.09
CA ILE A 74 -12.29 8.35 -18.43
C ILE A 74 -11.17 8.58 -17.40
N ILE A 75 -11.48 8.43 -16.13
CA ILE A 75 -10.58 8.76 -15.02
C ILE A 75 -9.34 7.86 -15.00
N TYR A 76 -9.49 6.56 -15.23
CA TYR A 76 -8.36 5.64 -15.13
C TYR A 76 -7.23 5.91 -16.15
N PRO A 77 -7.49 6.13 -17.45
CA PRO A 77 -6.48 6.61 -18.40
C PRO A 77 -5.84 7.94 -17.98
N LEU A 78 -6.63 8.91 -17.51
CA LEU A 78 -6.12 10.22 -17.07
C LEU A 78 -5.20 10.12 -15.83
N ILE A 79 -5.42 9.13 -14.96
CA ILE A 79 -4.48 8.83 -13.87
C ILE A 79 -3.12 8.41 -14.41
N LYS A 80 -3.08 7.52 -15.41
CA LYS A 80 -1.82 7.12 -16.08
C LYS A 80 -1.13 8.30 -16.75
N GLU A 81 -1.88 9.14 -17.44
CA GLU A 81 -1.34 10.38 -18.04
C GLU A 81 -0.77 11.33 -16.98
N SER A 82 -1.39 11.41 -15.80
CA SER A 82 -0.87 12.23 -14.71
C SER A 82 0.49 11.71 -14.22
N MET A 83 0.66 10.39 -14.14
CA MET A 83 1.93 9.76 -13.75
C MET A 83 3.01 10.00 -14.80
N ASN A 84 2.68 9.90 -16.08
CA ASN A 84 3.60 10.22 -17.18
C ASN A 84 4.03 11.70 -17.15
N LYS A 85 3.12 12.61 -16.81
CA LYS A 85 3.43 14.05 -16.68
C LYS A 85 4.49 14.36 -15.61
N VAL A 86 4.63 13.51 -14.60
CA VAL A 86 5.67 13.62 -13.58
C VAL A 86 6.88 12.70 -13.85
N ASN A 87 6.98 12.15 -15.06
CA ASN A 87 8.03 11.22 -15.50
C ASN A 87 8.15 9.98 -14.59
N TYR A 88 7.04 9.51 -14.05
CA TYR A 88 7.02 8.32 -13.22
C TYR A 88 6.68 7.09 -14.08
N ASP A 89 7.65 6.18 -14.19
CA ASP A 89 7.47 4.91 -14.89
C ASP A 89 6.87 3.85 -13.96
N TYR A 90 5.58 3.60 -14.11
CA TYR A 90 4.86 2.56 -13.39
C TYR A 90 4.94 1.18 -14.08
N THR A 91 5.47 1.11 -15.30
CA THR A 91 5.34 -0.08 -16.15
C THR A 91 6.17 -1.24 -15.63
N LYS A 92 7.35 -0.98 -15.08
CA LYS A 92 8.24 -2.01 -14.55
C LYS A 92 7.57 -2.81 -13.42
N ASP A 93 7.02 -2.10 -12.43
CA ASP A 93 6.37 -2.75 -11.29
C ASP A 93 5.10 -3.52 -11.70
N VAL A 94 4.34 -2.95 -12.65
CA VAL A 94 3.16 -3.60 -13.21
C VAL A 94 3.53 -4.86 -13.99
N ASN A 95 4.58 -4.80 -14.82
CA ASN A 95 5.02 -5.95 -15.63
C ASN A 95 5.44 -7.14 -14.77
N ASP A 96 6.16 -6.92 -13.67
CA ASP A 96 6.55 -7.98 -12.74
C ASP A 96 5.32 -8.69 -12.11
N LEU A 97 4.30 -7.90 -11.73
CA LEU A 97 3.06 -8.44 -11.19
C LEU A 97 2.25 -9.22 -12.24
N VAL A 98 2.12 -8.65 -13.44
CA VAL A 98 1.41 -9.27 -14.57
C VAL A 98 2.10 -10.55 -15.02
N TYR A 99 3.43 -10.59 -14.98
CA TYR A 99 4.21 -11.77 -15.34
C TYR A 99 3.80 -13.00 -14.52
N SER A 100 3.75 -12.88 -13.18
CA SER A 100 3.34 -13.98 -12.30
C SER A 100 1.90 -14.45 -12.56
N VAL A 101 0.97 -13.51 -12.78
CA VAL A 101 -0.42 -13.82 -13.14
C VAL A 101 -0.50 -14.54 -14.48
N ASN A 102 0.25 -14.08 -15.50
CA ASN A 102 0.27 -14.69 -16.81
C ASN A 102 0.90 -16.08 -16.80
N LEU A 103 1.95 -16.31 -16.00
CA LEU A 103 2.51 -17.66 -15.81
C LEU A 103 1.45 -18.62 -15.27
N ARG A 104 0.68 -18.20 -14.26
CA ARG A 104 -0.40 -19.02 -13.70
C ARG A 104 -1.50 -19.28 -14.72
N LYS A 105 -1.91 -18.29 -15.50
CA LYS A 105 -2.89 -18.47 -16.60
C LYS A 105 -2.40 -19.45 -17.67
N LYS A 106 -1.09 -19.55 -17.89
CA LYS A 106 -0.46 -20.53 -18.77
C LYS A 106 -0.27 -21.92 -18.13
N GLY A 107 -0.82 -22.13 -16.95
CA GLY A 107 -0.79 -23.43 -16.25
C GLY A 107 0.38 -23.62 -15.28
N LYS A 108 1.21 -22.59 -15.00
CA LYS A 108 2.26 -22.68 -13.99
C LYS A 108 1.64 -23.03 -12.64
N LYS A 109 2.12 -24.12 -12.05
CA LYS A 109 1.89 -24.49 -10.66
C LYS A 109 3.13 -24.11 -9.85
N TYR A 110 2.94 -23.48 -8.71
CA TYR A 110 4.03 -23.05 -7.83
C TYR A 110 4.34 -24.15 -6.83
N THR A 111 5.64 -24.43 -6.64
CA THR A 111 6.12 -25.42 -5.68
C THR A 111 6.07 -24.89 -4.25
N PHE A 112 6.33 -25.74 -3.26
CA PHE A 112 6.41 -25.32 -1.85
C PHE A 112 7.47 -24.24 -1.66
N GLU A 113 8.66 -24.45 -2.27
CA GLU A 113 9.79 -23.52 -2.20
C GLU A 113 9.45 -22.16 -2.83
N GLU A 114 8.74 -22.14 -3.95
CA GLU A 114 8.29 -20.91 -4.59
C GLU A 114 7.26 -20.17 -3.74
N HIS A 115 6.34 -20.87 -3.07
CA HIS A 115 5.43 -20.28 -2.09
C HIS A 115 6.18 -19.73 -0.89
N LEU A 116 7.16 -20.46 -0.37
CA LEU A 116 7.98 -20.01 0.76
C LEU A 116 8.83 -18.80 0.37
N LYS A 117 9.42 -18.79 -0.83
CA LYS A 117 10.11 -17.63 -1.41
C LYS A 117 9.18 -16.42 -1.47
N ALA A 118 7.98 -16.58 -2.02
CA ALA A 118 7.00 -15.50 -2.12
C ALA A 118 6.64 -14.91 -0.75
N LEU A 119 6.45 -15.77 0.27
CA LEU A 119 6.17 -15.34 1.63
C LEU A 119 7.35 -14.55 2.24
N ILE A 120 8.58 -15.07 2.15
CA ILE A 120 9.79 -14.44 2.70
C ILE A 120 10.07 -13.11 2.00
N ILE A 121 10.05 -13.07 0.68
CA ILE A 121 10.26 -11.82 -0.08
C ILE A 121 9.20 -10.79 0.27
N THR A 122 7.95 -11.20 0.49
CA THR A 122 6.90 -10.29 0.95
C THR A 122 7.22 -9.71 2.33
N GLN A 123 7.73 -10.53 3.26
CA GLN A 123 8.14 -10.07 4.59
C GLN A 123 9.32 -9.10 4.52
N LEU A 124 10.31 -9.37 3.69
CA LEU A 124 11.46 -8.48 3.51
C LEU A 124 11.05 -7.12 2.91
N SER A 125 10.10 -7.11 1.96
CA SER A 125 9.57 -5.91 1.29
C SER A 125 8.66 -5.05 2.17
N ASN A 126 8.37 -5.43 3.42
CA ASN A 126 7.34 -4.80 4.26
C ASN A 126 7.57 -3.32 4.55
N HIS A 127 8.78 -2.85 4.44
CA HIS A 127 9.08 -1.43 4.56
C HIS A 127 9.86 -0.98 3.32
N ARG A 128 9.24 -0.18 2.53
CA ARG A 128 9.54 0.43 1.23
C ARG A 128 11.00 0.87 0.96
N TRP A 129 11.87 0.75 1.94
CA TRP A 129 13.30 1.03 1.78
C TRP A 129 14.05 -0.09 1.05
N GLY A 130 13.45 -1.28 0.97
CA GLY A 130 14.10 -2.50 0.55
C GLY A 130 13.76 -3.04 -0.83
N ASP A 131 12.74 -2.53 -1.53
CA ASP A 131 12.28 -3.18 -2.76
C ASP A 131 13.36 -3.20 -3.85
N ASN A 132 14.08 -2.10 -4.07
CA ASN A 132 15.19 -2.08 -5.02
C ASN A 132 16.36 -2.96 -4.52
N ASN A 133 16.75 -2.82 -3.25
CA ASN A 133 17.80 -3.63 -2.67
C ASN A 133 17.47 -5.13 -2.71
N ILE A 134 16.20 -5.51 -2.50
CA ILE A 134 15.76 -6.90 -2.58
C ILE A 134 15.88 -7.41 -4.01
N ARG A 135 15.47 -6.63 -5.01
CA ARG A 135 15.59 -7.01 -6.42
C ARG A 135 17.05 -7.18 -6.87
N GLU A 136 17.91 -6.24 -6.48
CA GLU A 136 19.32 -6.25 -6.81
C GLU A 136 20.07 -7.40 -6.13
N ASN A 137 19.61 -7.86 -4.98
CA ASN A 137 20.23 -8.92 -4.19
C ASN A 137 19.45 -10.25 -4.22
N ILE A 138 18.55 -10.46 -5.18
CA ILE A 138 17.63 -11.62 -5.17
C ILE A 138 18.39 -12.95 -5.14
N ASP A 139 19.46 -13.10 -5.93
CA ASP A 139 20.28 -14.30 -5.98
C ASP A 139 21.02 -14.55 -4.65
N THR A 140 21.50 -13.48 -4.02
CA THR A 140 22.13 -13.56 -2.69
C THR A 140 21.11 -13.95 -1.62
N ILE A 141 19.89 -13.43 -1.70
CA ILE A 141 18.78 -13.79 -0.80
C ILE A 141 18.42 -15.27 -1.00
N ASP A 142 18.31 -15.73 -2.23
CA ASP A 142 18.05 -17.14 -2.55
C ASP A 142 19.12 -18.05 -1.90
N ASN A 143 20.39 -17.66 -1.95
CA ASN A 143 21.49 -18.39 -1.32
C ASN A 143 21.41 -18.34 0.23
N ILE A 144 21.11 -17.18 0.84
CA ILE A 144 20.95 -17.05 2.30
C ILE A 144 19.85 -17.99 2.81
N PHE A 145 18.77 -18.14 2.05
CA PHE A 145 17.65 -19.01 2.40
C PHE A 145 17.81 -20.44 1.84
N HIS A 146 19.02 -20.83 1.37
CA HIS A 146 19.31 -22.15 0.82
C HIS A 146 18.27 -22.62 -0.20
N ASN A 147 17.94 -21.76 -1.16
CA ASN A 147 16.88 -21.95 -2.16
C ASN A 147 15.55 -22.38 -1.52
N TYR A 148 15.27 -21.81 -0.36
CA TYR A 148 14.04 -22.03 0.40
C TYR A 148 13.79 -23.46 0.84
N ASN A 149 14.86 -24.22 1.08
CA ASN A 149 14.77 -25.57 1.61
C ASN A 149 14.13 -25.57 3.01
N LYS A 150 12.90 -26.07 3.09
CA LYS A 150 12.09 -26.04 4.31
C LYS A 150 12.75 -26.75 5.50
N ASN A 151 13.50 -27.85 5.25
CA ASN A 151 14.12 -28.61 6.32
C ASN A 151 15.30 -27.85 6.94
N TYR A 152 16.12 -27.19 6.12
CA TYR A 152 17.17 -26.30 6.59
C TYR A 152 16.58 -25.12 7.37
N LEU A 153 15.57 -24.43 6.81
CA LEU A 153 14.98 -23.23 7.40
C LEU A 153 14.23 -23.47 8.71
N LYS A 154 13.76 -24.69 8.95
CA LYS A 154 13.19 -25.07 10.26
C LYS A 154 14.24 -25.20 11.37
N LEU A 155 15.49 -25.49 11.03
CA LEU A 155 16.57 -25.81 11.98
C LEU A 155 17.57 -24.66 12.16
N VAL A 156 17.71 -23.79 11.15
CA VAL A 156 18.69 -22.70 11.17
C VAL A 156 18.39 -21.71 12.30
N ASN A 157 19.45 -21.24 12.95
CA ASN A 157 19.31 -20.16 13.95
C ASN A 157 18.84 -18.87 13.24
N PRO A 158 17.70 -18.27 13.63
CA PRO A 158 17.18 -17.05 13.02
C PRO A 158 18.19 -15.89 12.97
N SER A 159 19.08 -15.80 13.96
CA SER A 159 20.10 -14.74 14.02
C SER A 159 21.12 -14.82 12.88
N ILE A 160 21.38 -16.00 12.34
CA ILE A 160 22.26 -16.19 11.18
C ILE A 160 21.62 -15.51 9.97
N LEU A 161 20.35 -15.83 9.70
CA LEU A 161 19.59 -15.23 8.58
C LEU A 161 19.54 -13.71 8.70
N VAL A 162 19.24 -13.19 9.90
CA VAL A 162 19.19 -11.74 10.14
C VAL A 162 20.54 -11.09 9.88
N ASN A 163 21.65 -11.69 10.33
CA ASN A 163 22.98 -11.14 10.13
C ASN A 163 23.39 -11.11 8.66
N GLU A 164 23.11 -12.18 7.91
CA GLU A 164 23.38 -12.20 6.47
C GLU A 164 22.54 -11.16 5.71
N LEU A 165 21.25 -11.02 6.02
CA LEU A 165 20.39 -10.01 5.43
C LEU A 165 20.84 -8.57 5.76
N LYS A 166 21.40 -8.33 6.97
CA LYS A 166 21.98 -7.02 7.33
C LYS A 166 23.17 -6.65 6.47
N LYS A 167 24.04 -7.61 6.14
CA LYS A 167 25.24 -7.37 5.31
C LYS A 167 24.88 -6.82 3.93
N ILE A 168 23.74 -7.25 3.38
CA ILE A 168 23.23 -6.81 2.07
C ILE A 168 22.15 -5.72 2.17
N HIS A 169 21.95 -5.12 3.34
CA HIS A 169 20.95 -4.08 3.60
C HIS A 169 19.51 -4.46 3.24
N CYS A 170 19.16 -5.75 3.26
CA CYS A 170 17.83 -6.28 2.97
C CYS A 170 17.03 -6.59 4.24
N THR A 171 16.99 -5.65 5.19
CA THR A 171 16.28 -5.81 6.46
C THR A 171 15.21 -4.74 6.66
N ASN A 172 14.30 -5.02 7.59
CA ASN A 172 13.27 -4.08 8.06
C ASN A 172 13.19 -4.12 9.60
N PRO A 173 12.50 -3.17 10.25
CA PRO A 173 12.41 -3.13 11.72
C PRO A 173 11.86 -4.39 12.38
N MET A 174 11.06 -5.20 11.65
CA MET A 174 10.43 -6.42 12.19
C MET A 174 11.24 -7.70 11.88
N ILE A 175 12.39 -7.60 11.19
CA ILE A 175 13.12 -8.74 10.65
C ILE A 175 13.44 -9.81 11.72
N ASN A 176 13.84 -9.40 12.91
CA ASN A 176 14.15 -10.32 14.00
C ASN A 176 12.92 -11.18 14.39
N ASN A 177 11.74 -10.56 14.48
CA ASN A 177 10.50 -11.27 14.82
C ASN A 177 10.03 -12.15 13.67
N GLN A 178 10.20 -11.69 12.44
CA GLN A 178 9.86 -12.44 11.23
C GLN A 178 10.72 -13.70 11.11
N MET A 179 12.03 -13.59 11.29
CA MET A 179 12.92 -14.76 11.21
C MET A 179 12.72 -15.73 12.38
N LYS A 180 12.44 -15.24 13.60
CA LYS A 180 12.05 -16.11 14.73
C LYS A 180 10.74 -16.87 14.48
N ALA A 181 9.83 -16.29 13.71
CA ALA A 181 8.55 -16.91 13.38
C ALA A 181 8.64 -17.90 12.20
N LEU A 182 9.73 -17.84 11.39
CA LEU A 182 9.84 -18.55 10.12
C LEU A 182 9.62 -20.06 10.25
N SER A 183 10.29 -20.72 11.20
CA SER A 183 10.14 -22.17 11.43
C SER A 183 8.68 -22.56 11.72
N LYS A 184 7.99 -21.78 12.58
CA LYS A 184 6.56 -22.03 12.89
C LYS A 184 5.66 -21.78 11.69
N ASN A 185 5.96 -20.77 10.88
CA ASN A 185 5.19 -20.47 9.67
C ASN A 185 5.39 -21.58 8.61
N ILE A 186 6.60 -22.15 8.49
CA ILE A 186 6.84 -23.31 7.62
C ILE A 186 5.99 -24.50 8.06
N MET A 187 5.90 -24.78 9.37
CA MET A 187 5.02 -25.87 9.87
C MET A 187 3.54 -25.63 9.54
N VAL A 188 3.10 -24.38 9.53
CA VAL A 188 1.74 -24.02 9.07
C VAL A 188 1.57 -24.29 7.59
N LEU A 189 2.57 -23.93 6.75
CA LEU A 189 2.54 -24.23 5.30
C LEU A 189 2.52 -25.76 5.06
N GLU A 190 3.29 -26.55 5.80
CA GLU A 190 3.27 -28.02 5.71
C GLU A 190 1.90 -28.60 6.10
N LYS A 191 1.23 -28.00 7.10
CA LYS A 191 -0.15 -28.37 7.47
C LYS A 191 -1.13 -28.07 6.34
N ILE A 192 -1.01 -26.90 5.71
CA ILE A 192 -1.83 -26.52 4.54
C ILE A 192 -1.57 -27.50 3.37
N GLU A 193 -0.30 -27.79 3.08
CA GLU A 193 0.09 -28.76 2.05
C GLU A 193 -0.55 -30.11 2.28
N LYS A 194 -0.54 -30.60 3.53
CA LYS A 194 -1.18 -31.87 3.91
C LYS A 194 -2.72 -31.83 3.73
N ASP A 195 -3.37 -30.72 4.11
CA ASP A 195 -4.84 -30.62 4.11
C ASP A 195 -5.39 -30.40 2.69
N TYR A 196 -4.62 -29.76 1.78
CA TYR A 196 -5.06 -29.40 0.42
C TYR A 196 -4.31 -30.14 -0.69
N GLY A 197 -3.36 -31.03 -0.35
CA GLY A 197 -2.49 -31.74 -1.28
C GLY A 197 -1.34 -30.90 -1.82
N SER A 198 -1.47 -29.59 -1.88
CA SER A 198 -0.38 -28.64 -2.18
C SER A 198 -0.76 -27.23 -1.76
N LEU A 199 0.22 -26.35 -1.58
CA LEU A 199 -0.01 -24.92 -1.36
C LEU A 199 -0.66 -24.25 -2.59
N ASP A 200 -0.31 -24.72 -3.77
CA ASP A 200 -0.88 -24.20 -5.02
C ASP A 200 -2.37 -24.52 -5.14
N ASN A 201 -2.80 -25.70 -4.72
CA ASN A 201 -4.22 -26.05 -4.64
C ASN A 201 -4.96 -25.16 -3.62
N PHE A 202 -4.36 -24.93 -2.46
CA PHE A 202 -4.94 -24.05 -1.44
C PHE A 202 -5.24 -22.66 -1.98
N VAL A 203 -4.27 -22.02 -2.66
CA VAL A 203 -4.45 -20.66 -3.19
C VAL A 203 -5.37 -20.61 -4.41
N ASN A 204 -5.58 -21.71 -5.11
CA ASN A 204 -6.49 -21.79 -6.26
C ASN A 204 -7.94 -22.13 -5.89
N THR A 205 -8.15 -22.83 -4.79
CA THR A 205 -9.48 -23.31 -4.38
C THR A 205 -10.20 -22.39 -3.41
N GLN A 206 -9.48 -21.46 -2.78
CA GLN A 206 -10.04 -20.51 -1.82
C GLN A 206 -10.06 -19.09 -2.38
N SER A 207 -11.02 -18.28 -1.94
CA SER A 207 -10.98 -16.86 -2.30
C SER A 207 -9.80 -16.15 -1.60
N PRO A 208 -9.20 -15.10 -2.20
CA PRO A 208 -8.12 -14.34 -1.55
C PRO A 208 -8.51 -13.80 -0.18
N ASN A 209 -9.77 -13.46 0.03
CA ASN A 209 -10.29 -12.98 1.31
C ASN A 209 -10.34 -14.12 2.36
N ASP A 210 -10.76 -15.32 1.96
CA ASP A 210 -10.80 -16.48 2.86
C ASP A 210 -9.40 -16.92 3.23
N ILE A 211 -8.46 -16.91 2.27
CA ILE A 211 -7.04 -17.17 2.55
C ILE A 211 -6.52 -16.15 3.56
N ALA A 212 -6.81 -14.86 3.36
CA ALA A 212 -6.39 -13.82 4.28
C ALA A 212 -6.97 -14.03 5.69
N ASN A 213 -8.22 -14.45 5.82
CA ASN A 213 -8.83 -14.79 7.10
C ASN A 213 -8.17 -16.02 7.74
N MET A 214 -7.96 -17.10 6.96
CA MET A 214 -7.35 -18.32 7.46
C MET A 214 -5.91 -18.14 7.92
N LEU A 215 -5.10 -17.35 7.21
CA LEU A 215 -3.69 -17.13 7.54
C LEU A 215 -3.48 -16.08 8.63
N ASN A 216 -4.43 -15.18 8.84
CA ASN A 216 -4.30 -14.08 9.80
C ASN A 216 -4.90 -14.44 11.18
N ASP A 217 -6.12 -14.92 11.21
CA ASP A 217 -6.87 -15.13 12.45
C ASP A 217 -7.46 -16.55 12.58
N GLY A 218 -7.47 -17.32 11.49
CA GLY A 218 -8.18 -18.60 11.39
C GLY A 218 -7.30 -19.84 11.63
N ARG A 219 -7.73 -20.95 11.00
CA ARG A 219 -7.18 -22.30 11.14
C ARG A 219 -5.67 -22.42 10.88
N TYR A 220 -5.14 -21.58 9.99
CA TYR A 220 -3.74 -21.60 9.57
C TYR A 220 -3.03 -20.30 9.95
N LYS A 221 -3.35 -19.78 11.14
CA LYS A 221 -2.76 -18.53 11.61
C LYS A 221 -1.24 -18.56 11.57
N MET A 222 -0.66 -17.61 10.85
CA MET A 222 0.77 -17.38 10.77
C MET A 222 1.21 -16.23 11.69
N ILE A 223 2.43 -16.31 12.16
CA ILE A 223 3.03 -15.28 13.02
C ILE A 223 3.69 -14.22 12.14
N GLN A 224 3.50 -12.95 12.45
CA GLN A 224 4.03 -11.82 11.68
C GLN A 224 3.55 -11.76 10.21
N VAL A 225 2.39 -12.36 9.92
CA VAL A 225 1.73 -12.33 8.63
C VAL A 225 0.33 -11.75 8.82
N GLY A 226 0.14 -10.50 8.45
CA GLY A 226 -1.17 -9.84 8.48
C GLY A 226 -1.89 -9.91 7.12
N ARG A 227 -3.14 -9.42 7.07
CA ARG A 227 -3.96 -9.44 5.84
C ARG A 227 -3.25 -8.82 4.64
N ALA A 228 -2.61 -7.66 4.83
CA ALA A 228 -1.88 -6.98 3.76
C ALA A 228 -0.73 -7.82 3.18
N PHE A 229 0.00 -8.53 4.04
CA PHE A 229 1.03 -9.49 3.62
C PHE A 229 0.47 -10.65 2.82
N THR A 230 -0.68 -11.18 3.25
CA THR A 230 -1.32 -12.27 2.52
C THR A 230 -1.65 -11.87 1.09
N TYR A 231 -2.21 -10.69 0.87
CA TYR A 231 -2.47 -10.21 -0.48
C TYR A 231 -1.19 -10.03 -1.31
N ASP A 232 -0.13 -9.48 -0.73
CA ASP A 232 1.16 -9.31 -1.43
C ASP A 232 1.84 -10.66 -1.73
N TYR A 233 1.73 -11.63 -0.83
CA TYR A 233 2.13 -13.03 -1.07
C TYR A 233 1.35 -13.66 -2.22
N LEU A 234 0.02 -13.54 -2.22
CA LEU A 234 -0.85 -14.10 -3.27
C LEU A 234 -0.51 -13.53 -4.65
N LYS A 235 -0.22 -12.23 -4.74
CA LYS A 235 0.25 -11.61 -5.99
C LYS A 235 1.54 -12.24 -6.51
N LYS A 236 2.51 -12.52 -5.63
CA LYS A 236 3.80 -13.11 -6.01
C LYS A 236 3.67 -14.54 -6.53
N VAL A 237 2.65 -15.27 -6.10
CA VAL A 237 2.30 -16.59 -6.65
C VAL A 237 1.23 -16.53 -7.73
N GLY A 238 1.05 -15.38 -8.35
CA GLY A 238 0.24 -15.19 -9.56
C GLY A 238 -1.27 -15.19 -9.35
N ILE A 239 -1.76 -14.99 -8.14
CA ILE A 239 -3.20 -14.78 -7.91
C ILE A 239 -3.56 -13.33 -8.25
N ASN A 240 -4.50 -13.17 -9.19
CA ASN A 240 -5.01 -11.84 -9.55
C ASN A 240 -5.90 -11.31 -8.41
N THR A 241 -5.31 -10.53 -7.55
CA THR A 241 -5.97 -9.97 -6.37
C THR A 241 -5.48 -8.58 -6.07
N CYS A 242 -6.21 -7.84 -5.25
CA CYS A 242 -5.85 -6.48 -4.88
C CYS A 242 -5.84 -6.31 -3.36
N LYS A 243 -4.97 -5.41 -2.92
CA LYS A 243 -4.81 -5.00 -1.52
C LYS A 243 -5.59 -3.72 -1.29
N ASN A 244 -6.36 -3.69 -0.21
CA ASN A 244 -7.01 -2.45 0.20
C ASN A 244 -6.03 -1.60 1.02
N SER A 245 -5.44 -0.62 0.41
CA SER A 245 -4.57 0.33 1.10
C SER A 245 -5.35 1.53 1.62
N ILE A 246 -4.83 2.19 2.65
CA ILE A 246 -5.41 3.44 3.16
C ILE A 246 -5.44 4.53 2.07
N GLN A 247 -4.48 4.50 1.16
CA GLN A 247 -4.40 5.40 0.01
C GLN A 247 -5.61 5.23 -0.91
N LEU A 248 -5.97 3.99 -1.22
CA LEU A 248 -7.13 3.69 -2.07
C LEU A 248 -8.46 3.99 -1.36
N LYS A 249 -8.55 3.67 -0.07
CA LYS A 249 -9.73 4.05 0.74
C LYS A 249 -9.98 5.55 0.68
N ARG A 250 -8.91 6.35 0.80
CA ARG A 250 -8.97 7.81 0.69
C ARG A 250 -9.29 8.27 -0.73
N LEU A 251 -8.62 7.71 -1.75
CA LEU A 251 -8.80 8.09 -3.16
C LEU A 251 -10.26 7.96 -3.61
N PHE A 252 -10.92 6.87 -3.19
CA PHE A 252 -12.30 6.60 -3.57
C PHE A 252 -13.34 7.31 -2.71
N GLY A 253 -12.92 7.85 -1.56
CA GLY A 253 -13.78 8.55 -0.63
C GLY A 253 -14.35 9.86 -1.16
N SER A 254 -15.39 10.37 -0.47
CA SER A 254 -16.13 11.58 -0.84
C SER A 254 -15.26 12.82 -0.96
N HIS A 255 -14.17 12.92 -0.20
CA HIS A 255 -13.24 14.05 -0.21
C HIS A 255 -12.21 14.01 -1.34
N ARG A 256 -12.23 12.97 -2.18
CA ARG A 256 -11.37 12.83 -3.36
C ARG A 256 -12.24 12.58 -4.59
N LEU A 257 -12.24 11.38 -5.10
CA LEU A 257 -13.02 11.05 -6.31
C LEU A 257 -14.53 10.99 -6.06
N GLY A 258 -14.98 10.81 -4.80
CA GLY A 258 -16.40 10.71 -4.50
C GLY A 258 -17.08 9.52 -5.15
N ILE A 259 -16.39 8.36 -5.21
CA ILE A 259 -17.01 7.12 -5.68
C ILE A 259 -17.91 6.53 -4.59
N VAL A 260 -17.60 6.84 -3.33
CA VAL A 260 -18.42 6.49 -2.17
C VAL A 260 -18.75 7.75 -1.37
N GLU A 261 -19.89 7.73 -0.66
CA GLU A 261 -20.37 8.85 0.15
C GLU A 261 -19.52 9.11 1.40
N ASN A 262 -18.96 8.05 1.98
CA ASN A 262 -18.12 8.16 3.15
C ASN A 262 -16.76 8.80 2.80
N LYS A 263 -16.16 9.49 3.78
CA LYS A 263 -14.83 10.10 3.67
C LYS A 263 -13.76 9.13 3.16
N ASN A 264 -13.81 7.88 3.64
CA ASN A 264 -12.95 6.79 3.21
C ASN A 264 -13.82 5.59 2.79
N ALA A 265 -13.47 4.96 1.69
CA ALA A 265 -14.10 3.72 1.28
C ALA A 265 -13.80 2.60 2.29
N THR A 266 -14.74 1.69 2.47
CA THR A 266 -14.50 0.44 3.20
C THR A 266 -13.61 -0.49 2.39
N GLU A 267 -13.08 -1.53 3.02
CA GLU A 267 -12.30 -2.57 2.37
C GLU A 267 -13.06 -3.20 1.20
N GLN A 268 -14.30 -3.60 1.44
CA GLN A 268 -15.13 -4.23 0.41
C GLN A 268 -15.45 -3.28 -0.75
N GLN A 269 -15.68 -2.00 -0.45
CA GLN A 269 -15.90 -1.00 -1.49
C GLN A 269 -14.65 -0.81 -2.36
N VAL A 270 -13.45 -0.75 -1.77
CA VAL A 270 -12.19 -0.67 -2.54
C VAL A 270 -12.06 -1.85 -3.50
N LEU A 271 -12.27 -3.08 -3.01
CA LEU A 271 -12.18 -4.28 -3.85
C LEU A 271 -13.19 -4.24 -5.01
N ASN A 272 -14.44 -3.89 -4.73
CA ASN A 272 -15.50 -3.79 -5.74
C ASN A 272 -15.21 -2.71 -6.79
N ILE A 273 -14.69 -1.55 -6.37
CA ILE A 273 -14.34 -0.44 -7.27
C ILE A 273 -13.18 -0.85 -8.18
N ILE A 274 -12.13 -1.47 -7.64
CA ILE A 274 -10.99 -1.94 -8.45
C ILE A 274 -11.45 -2.97 -9.48
N LYS A 275 -12.25 -3.96 -9.07
CA LYS A 275 -12.83 -4.96 -9.96
C LYS A 275 -13.65 -4.31 -11.09
N LYS A 276 -14.42 -3.29 -10.76
CA LYS A 276 -15.23 -2.54 -11.72
C LYS A 276 -14.34 -1.78 -12.71
N ILE A 277 -13.34 -1.04 -12.23
CA ILE A 277 -12.37 -0.32 -13.08
C ILE A 277 -11.63 -1.30 -14.00
N ALA A 278 -11.20 -2.44 -13.47
CA ALA A 278 -10.51 -3.48 -14.24
C ALA A 278 -11.37 -4.01 -15.38
N LYS A 279 -12.65 -4.33 -15.08
CA LYS A 279 -13.62 -4.79 -16.08
C LYS A 279 -13.87 -3.75 -17.17
N ILE A 280 -14.09 -2.48 -16.79
CA ILE A 280 -14.38 -1.38 -17.73
C ILE A 280 -13.18 -1.12 -18.66
N ASN A 281 -11.96 -1.23 -18.13
CA ASN A 281 -10.73 -0.94 -18.86
C ASN A 281 -10.04 -2.19 -19.45
N ASN A 282 -10.70 -3.35 -19.38
CA ASN A 282 -10.19 -4.64 -19.89
C ASN A 282 -8.75 -4.94 -19.42
N CYS A 283 -8.52 -4.85 -18.13
CA CYS A 283 -7.21 -5.13 -17.51
C CYS A 283 -7.37 -5.90 -16.20
N GLU A 284 -6.25 -6.41 -15.67
CA GLU A 284 -6.24 -7.18 -14.42
C GLU A 284 -6.46 -6.27 -13.19
N GLU A 285 -7.14 -6.79 -12.16
CA GLU A 285 -7.37 -6.08 -10.90
C GLU A 285 -6.04 -5.65 -10.24
N ILE A 286 -5.04 -6.52 -10.29
CA ILE A 286 -3.70 -6.26 -9.76
C ILE A 286 -3.01 -5.07 -10.45
N VAL A 287 -3.25 -4.88 -11.76
CA VAL A 287 -2.73 -3.74 -12.53
C VAL A 287 -3.38 -2.44 -12.07
N VAL A 288 -4.71 -2.45 -11.95
CA VAL A 288 -5.46 -1.28 -11.48
C VAL A 288 -5.01 -0.88 -10.07
N GLU A 289 -4.96 -1.84 -9.16
CA GLU A 289 -4.54 -1.59 -7.78
C GLU A 289 -3.13 -1.03 -7.72
N SER A 290 -2.18 -1.60 -8.46
CA SER A 290 -0.79 -1.15 -8.47
C SER A 290 -0.68 0.29 -8.98
N ILE A 291 -1.30 0.63 -10.10
CA ILE A 291 -1.26 1.98 -10.68
C ILE A 291 -1.89 2.99 -9.74
N LEU A 292 -3.09 2.72 -9.21
CA LEU A 292 -3.77 3.63 -8.29
C LEU A 292 -3.01 3.82 -6.98
N THR A 293 -2.38 2.76 -6.48
CA THR A 293 -1.55 2.85 -5.28
C THR A 293 -0.31 3.71 -5.53
N GLN A 294 0.40 3.50 -6.65
CA GLN A 294 1.58 4.29 -7.03
C GLN A 294 1.23 5.76 -7.29
N PHE A 295 0.06 6.04 -7.84
CA PHE A 295 -0.46 7.40 -8.01
C PHE A 295 -0.57 8.16 -6.68
N CYS A 296 -0.86 7.45 -5.58
CA CYS A 296 -1.05 8.03 -4.26
C CYS A 296 0.19 7.99 -3.35
N LEU A 297 1.16 7.12 -3.61
CA LEU A 297 2.29 6.88 -2.71
C LEU A 297 3.35 7.97 -2.79
N LEU A 298 3.81 8.44 -1.62
CA LEU A 298 4.83 9.50 -1.46
C LEU A 298 6.14 9.21 -2.20
N ARG A 299 6.55 7.94 -2.26
CA ARG A 299 7.81 7.51 -2.91
C ARG A 299 7.62 6.99 -4.33
N SER A 300 6.43 7.16 -4.87
CA SER A 300 6.08 6.83 -6.24
C SER A 300 5.71 8.13 -6.98
N ALA A 301 4.67 8.15 -7.76
CA ALA A 301 4.25 9.36 -8.47
C ALA A 301 3.82 10.50 -7.54
N ASN A 302 3.33 10.18 -6.34
CA ASN A 302 2.94 11.13 -5.29
C ASN A 302 2.04 12.27 -5.78
N ILE A 303 1.07 11.95 -6.62
CA ILE A 303 0.14 12.97 -7.16
C ILE A 303 -1.05 13.14 -6.22
N CYS A 304 -1.65 12.04 -5.74
CA CYS A 304 -2.80 12.05 -4.83
C CYS A 304 -2.42 11.52 -3.43
N GLY A 305 -1.32 12.02 -2.88
CA GLY A 305 -0.85 11.72 -1.53
C GLY A 305 -1.77 12.31 -0.44
N GLU A 306 -1.27 12.37 0.79
CA GLU A 306 -1.94 13.09 1.89
C GLU A 306 -2.07 14.57 1.54
N CYS A 307 -0.97 15.17 1.07
CA CYS A 307 -0.95 16.50 0.47
C CYS A 307 -0.94 16.33 -1.06
N PRO A 308 -2.08 16.42 -1.75
CA PRO A 308 -2.16 16.13 -3.16
C PRO A 308 -1.58 17.26 -4.02
N ASN A 309 -0.89 16.86 -5.10
CA ASN A 309 -0.38 17.78 -6.11
C ASN A 309 -1.40 17.94 -7.25
N CYS A 310 -2.46 18.72 -7.00
CA CYS A 310 -3.57 18.89 -7.93
C CYS A 310 -3.18 19.56 -9.25
N GLU A 311 -2.11 20.34 -9.31
CA GLU A 311 -1.61 20.96 -10.55
C GLU A 311 -1.09 19.94 -11.56
N LYS A 312 -0.54 18.83 -11.06
CA LYS A 312 -0.06 17.72 -11.88
C LYS A 312 -1.13 16.68 -12.20
N CYS A 313 -2.30 16.81 -11.57
CA CYS A 313 -3.39 15.82 -11.62
C CYS A 313 -4.34 16.10 -12.79
N LYS A 314 -4.42 15.21 -13.77
CA LYS A 314 -5.34 15.31 -14.92
C LYS A 314 -6.81 15.05 -14.55
N ILE A 315 -7.06 14.38 -13.43
CA ILE A 315 -8.41 14.08 -12.94
C ILE A 315 -8.95 15.13 -11.96
N ARG A 316 -8.28 16.26 -11.80
CA ARG A 316 -8.65 17.29 -10.82
C ARG A 316 -10.09 17.80 -11.00
N ASN A 317 -10.60 17.86 -12.25
CA ASN A 317 -11.96 18.33 -12.54
C ASN A 317 -13.05 17.35 -12.10
N TYR A 318 -12.71 16.08 -11.92
CA TYR A 318 -13.59 15.02 -11.39
C TYR A 318 -13.51 14.91 -9.86
N CYS A 319 -12.54 15.57 -9.24
CA CYS A 319 -12.20 15.37 -7.84
C CYS A 319 -12.87 16.43 -6.96
N ASN A 320 -13.63 15.99 -5.96
CA ASN A 320 -14.28 16.88 -5.00
C ASN A 320 -13.27 17.73 -4.23
N TYR A 321 -12.07 17.22 -3.95
CA TYR A 321 -11.01 17.99 -3.32
C TYR A 321 -10.67 19.26 -4.11
N ASN A 322 -10.53 19.19 -5.42
CA ASN A 322 -10.21 20.34 -6.25
C ASN A 322 -11.39 21.32 -6.41
N LYS A 323 -12.64 20.86 -6.21
CA LYS A 323 -13.83 21.73 -6.26
C LYS A 323 -13.96 22.58 -4.99
N VAL A 324 -13.38 22.10 -3.88
CA VAL A 324 -13.45 22.76 -2.56
C VAL A 324 -12.22 23.59 -2.28
N TYR A 325 -11.06 23.22 -2.79
CA TYR A 325 -9.75 23.85 -2.58
C TYR A 325 -9.14 24.30 -3.89
#